data_c473a7458e492e2eb5913c7476f0fd81
#
_entry.id   c473a7458e492e2eb5913c7476f0fd81
#
_cell.length_a   1.000
_cell.length_b   1.000
_cell.length_c   1.000
_cell.angle_alpha   90.00
_cell.angle_beta   90.00
_cell.angle_gamma   90.00
#
_symmetry.space_group_name_H-M   'P 1'
#
loop_
_entity.id
_entity.type
_entity.pdbx_description
1 polymer ?
#
loop_
_entity_poly.entity_id
_entity_poly.type
_entity_poly.pdbx_seq_one_letter_code
_entity_poly.pdbx_strand_id
1 'polypeptide(L)'
;MLELNGIRKTYVTGTTSVEALKGIDLEFRDSEFVSILGQSGCGKTTLLNIIGGLDKYTSGDLKINGRSTKDFKDRDWDAYRNNSIGFVFQSYNLIPHQTVLSNVELALTLSGVSKAERRQRATEALEKVGLKEQIHKKPNQMSGGQMQRVAIARALVNDPDILLADEPTGALDTQTSIQIMDLLKEI
;
A
#
# COMPACT_ATOMS: atom_id res chain seq x y z
N MET A 1 8.67 -9.85 10.15
CA MET A 1 7.95 -11.08 9.79
C MET A 1 6.47 -10.92 10.07
N LEU A 2 5.61 -11.37 9.18
CA LEU A 2 4.15 -11.25 9.24
C LEU A 2 3.53 -12.65 9.26
N GLU A 3 2.65 -12.94 10.23
CA GLU A 3 1.98 -14.24 10.37
C GLU A 3 0.47 -14.04 10.46
N LEU A 4 -0.28 -14.78 9.65
CA LEU A 4 -1.74 -14.86 9.69
C LEU A 4 -2.13 -16.26 10.17
N ASN A 5 -2.89 -16.34 11.24
CA ASN A 5 -3.32 -17.60 11.83
C ASN A 5 -4.85 -17.67 11.85
N GLY A 6 -5.43 -18.48 10.97
CA GLY A 6 -6.87 -18.69 10.87
C GLY A 6 -7.69 -17.43 10.62
N ILE A 7 -7.16 -16.47 9.85
CA ILE A 7 -7.82 -15.17 9.60
C ILE A 7 -9.14 -15.37 8.87
N ARG A 8 -10.24 -14.93 9.49
CA ARG A 8 -11.58 -14.89 8.92
C ARG A 8 -12.09 -13.46 8.85
N LYS A 9 -12.82 -13.16 7.79
CA LYS A 9 -13.52 -11.89 7.64
C LYS A 9 -14.92 -12.13 7.11
N THR A 10 -15.89 -11.66 7.88
CA THR A 10 -17.31 -11.70 7.52
C THR A 10 -17.85 -10.28 7.52
N TYR A 11 -18.43 -9.86 6.40
CA TYR A 11 -19.17 -8.61 6.28
C TYR A 11 -20.66 -8.88 6.50
N VAL A 12 -21.30 -8.09 7.35
CA VAL A 12 -22.74 -8.19 7.64
C VAL A 12 -23.41 -6.89 7.20
N THR A 13 -24.36 -6.99 6.28
CA THR A 13 -25.14 -5.86 5.79
C THR A 13 -26.63 -6.20 5.89
N GLY A 14 -27.31 -5.65 6.90
CA GLY A 14 -28.69 -6.01 7.22
C GLY A 14 -28.82 -7.49 7.57
N THR A 15 -29.61 -8.25 6.78
CA THR A 15 -29.79 -9.69 6.96
C THR A 15 -28.81 -10.56 6.16
N THR A 16 -27.98 -9.93 5.33
CA THR A 16 -27.02 -10.64 4.47
C THR A 16 -25.64 -10.71 5.12
N SER A 17 -25.04 -11.89 5.11
CA SER A 17 -23.69 -12.14 5.61
C SER A 17 -22.83 -12.74 4.49
N VAL A 18 -21.65 -12.14 4.26
CA VAL A 18 -20.69 -12.62 3.26
C VAL A 18 -19.35 -12.89 3.95
N GLU A 19 -18.93 -14.15 3.92
CA GLU A 19 -17.62 -14.56 4.42
C GLU A 19 -16.56 -14.34 3.32
N ALA A 20 -15.81 -13.25 3.42
CA ALA A 20 -14.79 -12.87 2.45
C ALA A 20 -13.48 -13.64 2.64
N LEU A 21 -13.09 -13.95 3.88
CA LEU A 21 -11.93 -14.79 4.22
C LEU A 21 -12.38 -15.93 5.13
N LYS A 22 -11.97 -17.17 4.79
CA LYS A 22 -12.50 -18.41 5.35
C LYS A 22 -11.49 -19.19 6.21
N GLY A 23 -10.62 -18.48 6.92
CA GLY A 23 -9.55 -19.08 7.71
C GLY A 23 -8.25 -19.18 6.90
N ILE A 24 -7.55 -18.05 6.80
CA ILE A 24 -6.30 -17.95 6.06
C ILE A 24 -5.13 -18.13 7.02
N ASP A 25 -4.27 -19.08 6.70
CA ASP A 25 -2.99 -19.32 7.37
C ASP A 25 -1.86 -19.01 6.40
N LEU A 26 -1.06 -17.98 6.70
CA LEU A 26 0.06 -17.52 5.86
C LEU A 26 1.19 -17.00 6.76
N GLU A 27 2.41 -17.23 6.31
CA GLU A 27 3.62 -16.69 6.91
C GLU A 27 4.46 -16.02 5.80
N PHE A 28 4.87 -14.78 6.02
CA PHE A 28 5.70 -14.02 5.10
C PHE A 28 7.10 -13.89 5.68
N ARG A 29 8.11 -14.15 4.84
CA ARG A 29 9.53 -14.02 5.20
C ARG A 29 9.99 -12.58 5.00
N ASP A 30 11.12 -12.25 5.58
CA ASP A 30 11.77 -10.97 5.32
C ASP A 30 12.30 -10.92 3.88
N SER A 31 12.18 -9.76 3.22
CA SER A 31 12.62 -9.53 1.85
C SER A 31 12.00 -10.48 0.81
N GLU A 32 10.74 -10.84 0.97
CA GLU A 32 10.01 -11.74 0.07
C GLU A 32 9.08 -10.95 -0.85
N PHE A 33 9.15 -11.24 -2.16
CA PHE A 33 8.17 -10.76 -3.13
C PHE A 33 7.08 -11.82 -3.32
N VAL A 34 5.83 -11.48 -2.95
CA VAL A 34 4.69 -12.39 -2.99
C VAL A 34 3.62 -11.91 -3.95
N SER A 35 3.13 -12.80 -4.81
CA SER A 35 1.95 -12.56 -5.66
C SER A 35 0.75 -13.35 -5.16
N ILE A 36 -0.36 -12.67 -4.88
CA ILE A 36 -1.63 -13.28 -4.50
C ILE A 36 -2.52 -13.35 -5.72
N LEU A 37 -2.74 -14.56 -6.23
CA LEU A 37 -3.55 -14.80 -7.42
C LEU A 37 -4.94 -15.31 -7.04
N GLY A 38 -5.95 -14.91 -7.80
CA GLY A 38 -7.33 -15.36 -7.62
C GLY A 38 -8.32 -14.57 -8.46
N GLN A 39 -9.52 -15.12 -8.62
CA GLN A 39 -10.60 -14.46 -9.34
C GLN A 39 -11.04 -13.16 -8.65
N SER A 40 -11.72 -12.27 -9.39
CA SER A 40 -12.34 -11.09 -8.79
C SER A 40 -13.33 -11.49 -7.71
N GLY A 41 -13.31 -10.77 -6.58
CA GLY A 41 -14.19 -11.05 -5.43
C GLY A 41 -13.74 -12.20 -4.51
N CYS A 42 -12.58 -12.84 -4.74
CA CYS A 42 -12.12 -13.94 -3.86
C CYS A 42 -11.46 -13.45 -2.55
N GLY A 43 -11.49 -12.16 -2.23
CA GLY A 43 -11.01 -11.61 -0.96
C GLY A 43 -9.58 -11.05 -0.95
N LYS A 44 -8.91 -10.90 -2.11
CA LYS A 44 -7.54 -10.34 -2.19
C LYS A 44 -7.43 -8.96 -1.55
N THR A 45 -8.26 -8.01 -1.99
CA THR A 45 -8.32 -6.65 -1.43
C THR A 45 -8.64 -6.67 0.06
N THR A 46 -9.56 -7.55 0.50
CA THR A 46 -9.88 -7.72 1.94
C THR A 46 -8.65 -8.17 2.72
N LEU A 47 -7.90 -9.15 2.20
CA LEU A 47 -6.68 -9.64 2.83
C LEU A 47 -5.62 -8.53 2.94
N LEU A 48 -5.36 -7.80 1.86
CA LEU A 48 -4.42 -6.68 1.85
C LEU A 48 -4.83 -5.57 2.83
N ASN A 49 -6.12 -5.23 2.89
CA ASN A 49 -6.63 -4.23 3.84
C ASN A 49 -6.46 -4.67 5.30
N ILE A 50 -6.62 -5.95 5.60
CA ILE A 50 -6.38 -6.49 6.95
C ILE A 50 -4.89 -6.44 7.28
N ILE A 51 -4.02 -6.89 6.38
CA ILE A 51 -2.56 -6.83 6.56
C ILE A 51 -2.11 -5.37 6.75
N GLY A 52 -2.65 -4.45 5.96
CA GLY A 52 -2.33 -3.02 6.04
C GLY A 52 -2.98 -2.27 7.20
N GLY A 53 -3.80 -2.93 8.02
CA GLY A 53 -4.50 -2.30 9.15
C GLY A 53 -5.59 -1.30 8.74
N LEU A 54 -6.10 -1.41 7.51
CA LEU A 54 -7.22 -0.59 7.00
C LEU A 54 -8.58 -1.19 7.34
N ASP A 55 -8.62 -2.50 7.58
CA ASP A 55 -9.82 -3.23 8.02
C ASP A 55 -9.46 -4.22 9.13
N LYS A 56 -10.47 -4.60 9.93
CA LYS A 56 -10.31 -5.56 11.04
C LYS A 56 -10.79 -6.93 10.63
N TYR A 57 -10.06 -7.97 11.00
CA TYR A 57 -10.53 -9.35 10.84
C TYR A 57 -11.63 -9.69 11.85
N THR A 58 -12.51 -10.64 11.53
CA THR A 58 -13.59 -11.09 12.42
C THR A 58 -13.09 -12.08 13.47
N SER A 59 -12.20 -12.98 13.08
CA SER A 59 -11.55 -13.95 13.98
C SER A 59 -10.21 -14.40 13.41
N GLY A 60 -9.43 -15.10 14.21
CA GLY A 60 -8.06 -15.46 13.90
C GLY A 60 -7.06 -14.60 14.66
N ASP A 61 -5.83 -14.58 14.23
CA ASP A 61 -4.76 -13.73 14.78
C ASP A 61 -3.78 -13.29 13.69
N LEU A 62 -3.57 -11.98 13.59
CA LEU A 62 -2.52 -11.38 12.78
C LEU A 62 -1.39 -10.97 13.72
N LYS A 63 -0.18 -11.51 13.46
CA LYS A 63 1.02 -11.13 14.23
C LYS A 63 1.97 -10.34 13.34
N ILE A 64 2.51 -9.28 13.88
CA ILE A 64 3.50 -8.40 13.25
C ILE A 64 4.73 -8.41 14.13
N ASN A 65 5.86 -8.87 13.59
CA ASN A 65 7.12 -9.06 14.33
C ASN A 65 6.92 -9.85 15.64
N GLY A 66 6.13 -10.92 15.58
CA GLY A 66 5.84 -11.80 16.72
C GLY A 66 4.81 -11.25 17.71
N ARG A 67 4.34 -10.01 17.57
CA ARG A 67 3.33 -9.41 18.44
C ARG A 67 1.94 -9.55 17.84
N SER A 68 0.99 -10.11 18.60
CA SER A 68 -0.43 -10.22 18.18
C SER A 68 -1.06 -8.84 18.07
N THR A 69 -1.79 -8.62 16.97
CA THR A 69 -2.54 -7.38 16.76
C THR A 69 -3.83 -7.30 17.56
N LYS A 70 -4.23 -8.37 18.26
CA LYS A 70 -5.33 -8.35 19.24
C LYS A 70 -5.06 -7.37 20.37
N ASP A 71 -3.77 -7.17 20.69
CA ASP A 71 -3.33 -6.26 21.75
C ASP A 71 -3.10 -4.82 21.26
N PHE A 72 -3.27 -4.57 19.94
CA PHE A 72 -3.07 -3.26 19.34
C PHE A 72 -4.20 -2.31 19.73
N LYS A 73 -3.80 -1.13 20.17
CA LYS A 73 -4.66 0.05 20.34
C LYS A 73 -4.67 0.89 19.06
N ASP A 74 -5.56 1.84 18.95
CA ASP A 74 -5.65 2.72 17.76
C ASP A 74 -4.29 3.40 17.46
N ARG A 75 -3.55 3.81 18.50
CA ARG A 75 -2.20 4.38 18.34
C ARG A 75 -1.20 3.41 17.74
N ASP A 76 -1.27 2.11 18.05
CA ASP A 76 -0.37 1.09 17.51
C ASP A 76 -0.68 0.88 16.02
N TRP A 77 -1.97 0.88 15.65
CA TRP A 77 -2.40 0.81 14.26
C TRP A 77 -2.01 2.05 13.46
N ASP A 78 -2.13 3.26 14.04
CA ASP A 78 -1.69 4.50 13.38
C ASP A 78 -0.18 4.48 13.14
N ALA A 79 0.62 4.08 14.12
CA ALA A 79 2.07 3.94 13.99
C ALA A 79 2.44 2.90 12.92
N TYR A 80 1.76 1.76 12.90
CA TYR A 80 1.97 0.70 11.90
C TYR A 80 1.68 1.18 10.48
N ARG A 81 0.51 1.80 10.26
CA ARG A 81 0.14 2.34 8.94
C ARG A 81 1.07 3.43 8.45
N ASN A 82 1.52 4.30 9.35
CA ASN A 82 2.35 5.45 8.96
C ASN A 82 3.82 5.09 8.72
N ASN A 83 4.35 4.10 9.45
CA ASN A 83 5.77 3.82 9.46
C ASN A 83 6.15 2.52 8.76
N SER A 84 5.28 1.49 8.83
CA SER A 84 5.63 0.14 8.36
C SER A 84 4.94 -0.26 7.06
N ILE A 85 3.90 0.46 6.62
CA ILE A 85 3.11 0.09 5.44
C ILE A 85 3.19 1.15 4.35
N GLY A 86 3.53 0.72 3.13
CA GLY A 86 3.28 1.46 1.90
C GLY A 86 2.12 0.82 1.13
N PHE A 87 1.16 1.63 0.66
CA PHE A 87 0.02 1.15 -0.12
C PHE A 87 0.05 1.70 -1.54
N VAL A 88 -0.07 0.80 -2.52
CA VAL A 88 -0.24 1.10 -3.95
C VAL A 88 -1.59 0.55 -4.40
N PHE A 89 -2.44 1.43 -4.93
CA PHE A 89 -3.79 1.09 -5.41
C PHE A 89 -3.89 1.16 -6.92
N GLN A 90 -4.86 0.45 -7.50
CA GLN A 90 -5.21 0.52 -8.92
C GLN A 90 -5.59 1.95 -9.35
N SER A 91 -6.31 2.69 -8.53
CA SER A 91 -6.84 4.04 -8.85
C SER A 91 -5.88 5.18 -8.53
N TYR A 92 -4.61 4.96 -8.38
CA TYR A 92 -3.54 5.92 -8.02
C TYR A 92 -3.84 6.78 -6.78
N ASN A 93 -5.07 7.21 -6.54
CA ASN A 93 -5.52 8.05 -5.41
C ASN A 93 -4.68 9.32 -5.24
N LEU A 94 -4.35 9.98 -6.33
CA LEU A 94 -3.63 11.25 -6.34
C LEU A 94 -4.60 12.43 -6.23
N ILE A 95 -4.16 13.48 -5.55
CA ILE A 95 -4.92 14.73 -5.43
C ILE A 95 -4.73 15.55 -6.71
N PRO A 96 -5.80 15.75 -7.54
CA PRO A 96 -5.64 16.24 -8.91
C PRO A 96 -5.11 17.68 -9.02
N HIS A 97 -5.41 18.53 -8.03
CA HIS A 97 -5.01 19.94 -8.02
C HIS A 97 -3.62 20.18 -7.39
N GLN A 98 -3.03 19.16 -6.79
CA GLN A 98 -1.68 19.23 -6.23
C GLN A 98 -0.64 18.76 -7.24
N THR A 99 0.61 19.23 -7.08
CA THR A 99 1.74 18.75 -7.88
C THR A 99 2.09 17.30 -7.53
N VAL A 100 2.85 16.64 -8.40
CA VAL A 100 3.43 15.31 -8.17
C VAL A 100 4.24 15.30 -6.87
N LEU A 101 5.11 16.29 -6.66
CA LEU A 101 5.88 16.44 -5.44
C LEU A 101 4.98 16.55 -4.19
N SER A 102 3.97 17.42 -4.24
CA SER A 102 3.06 17.62 -3.10
C SER A 102 2.25 16.36 -2.76
N ASN A 103 1.89 15.56 -3.77
CA ASN A 103 1.21 14.28 -3.56
C ASN A 103 2.09 13.28 -2.79
N VAL A 104 3.40 13.27 -3.02
CA VAL A 104 4.34 12.41 -2.29
C VAL A 104 4.65 12.99 -0.90
N GLU A 105 4.88 14.31 -0.79
CA GLU A 105 5.11 15.00 0.49
C GLU A 105 3.97 14.77 1.50
N LEU A 106 2.74 14.55 1.01
CA LEU A 106 1.56 14.34 1.86
C LEU A 106 1.71 13.15 2.81
N ALA A 107 2.32 12.05 2.35
CA ALA A 107 2.56 10.87 3.17
C ALA A 107 3.49 11.14 4.37
N LEU A 108 4.34 12.16 4.27
CA LEU A 108 5.27 12.59 5.32
C LEU A 108 4.66 13.64 6.28
N THR A 109 3.40 14.06 6.06
CA THR A 109 2.81 15.16 6.85
C THR A 109 2.66 14.81 8.33
N LEU A 110 2.40 13.54 8.63
CA LEU A 110 2.21 13.04 9.99
C LEU A 110 3.51 12.49 10.61
N SER A 111 4.61 12.44 9.86
CA SER A 111 5.88 11.87 10.34
C SER A 111 6.70 12.82 11.21
N GLY A 112 6.20 14.04 11.49
CA GLY A 112 6.88 15.01 12.34
C GLY A 112 8.15 15.62 11.77
N VAL A 113 8.52 15.33 10.52
CA VAL A 113 9.72 15.86 9.86
C VAL A 113 9.50 17.28 9.33
N SER A 114 10.59 18.05 9.23
CA SER A 114 10.56 19.43 8.74
C SER A 114 10.09 19.52 7.29
N LYS A 115 9.59 20.70 6.87
CA LYS A 115 9.18 20.93 5.47
C LYS A 115 10.34 20.71 4.48
N ALA A 116 11.56 21.09 4.85
CA ALA A 116 12.73 20.89 4.01
C ALA A 116 13.05 19.40 3.83
N GLU A 117 13.00 18.64 4.91
CA GLU A 117 13.24 17.20 4.90
C GLU A 117 12.15 16.45 4.12
N ARG A 118 10.87 16.81 4.29
CA ARG A 118 9.76 16.23 3.49
C ARG A 118 9.99 16.42 2.00
N ARG A 119 10.37 17.64 1.60
CA ARG A 119 10.65 17.96 0.19
C ARG A 119 11.82 17.13 -0.35
N GLN A 120 12.88 17.01 0.42
CA GLN A 120 14.05 16.22 0.04
C GLN A 120 13.67 14.74 -0.14
N ARG A 121 13.07 14.10 0.86
CA ARG A 121 12.66 12.69 0.81
C ARG A 121 11.69 12.42 -0.35
N ALA A 122 10.71 13.31 -0.56
CA ALA A 122 9.75 13.18 -1.66
C ALA A 122 10.44 13.30 -3.03
N THR A 123 11.42 14.19 -3.17
CA THR A 123 12.21 14.32 -4.41
C THR A 123 13.03 13.05 -4.67
N GLU A 124 13.70 12.53 -3.66
CA GLU A 124 14.48 11.29 -3.74
C GLU A 124 13.59 10.07 -4.10
N ALA A 125 12.41 9.97 -3.49
CA ALA A 125 11.44 8.91 -3.82
C ALA A 125 10.96 9.00 -5.28
N LEU A 126 10.70 10.21 -5.79
CA LEU A 126 10.34 10.44 -7.19
C LEU A 126 11.49 10.15 -8.15
N GLU A 127 12.73 10.44 -7.76
CA GLU A 127 13.92 10.10 -8.54
C GLU A 127 14.09 8.58 -8.67
N LYS A 128 13.88 7.81 -7.59
CA LYS A 128 13.92 6.33 -7.60
C LYS A 128 12.94 5.70 -8.59
N VAL A 129 11.80 6.32 -8.83
CA VAL A 129 10.80 5.85 -9.80
C VAL A 129 10.92 6.51 -11.18
N GLY A 130 12.01 7.27 -11.44
CA GLY A 130 12.30 7.89 -12.73
C GLY A 130 11.46 9.13 -13.05
N LEU A 131 10.98 9.87 -12.05
CA LEU A 131 10.10 11.04 -12.23
C LEU A 131 10.73 12.37 -11.75
N LYS A 132 12.05 12.46 -11.61
CA LYS A 132 12.75 13.65 -11.14
C LYS A 132 12.34 14.94 -11.89
N GLU A 133 12.26 14.87 -13.21
CA GLU A 133 11.91 16.01 -14.07
C GLU A 133 10.41 16.35 -14.08
N GLN A 134 9.57 15.52 -13.44
CA GLN A 134 8.12 15.66 -13.46
C GLN A 134 7.54 16.24 -12.17
N ILE A 135 8.37 16.55 -11.18
CA ILE A 135 7.95 16.88 -9.79
C ILE A 135 6.97 18.07 -9.70
N HIS A 136 7.02 19.01 -10.66
CA HIS A 136 6.17 20.21 -10.70
C HIS A 136 4.87 20.00 -11.49
N LYS A 137 4.72 18.89 -12.21
CA LYS A 137 3.50 18.57 -12.95
C LYS A 137 2.36 18.20 -12.01
N LYS A 138 1.14 18.27 -12.53
CA LYS A 138 -0.06 17.77 -11.87
C LYS A 138 -0.48 16.44 -12.47
N PRO A 139 -1.29 15.61 -11.77
CA PRO A 139 -1.75 14.32 -12.27
C PRO A 139 -2.39 14.36 -13.66
N ASN A 140 -3.16 15.40 -13.98
CA ASN A 140 -3.79 15.56 -15.30
C ASN A 140 -2.79 15.82 -16.45
N GLN A 141 -1.52 16.04 -16.15
CA GLN A 141 -0.44 16.23 -17.13
C GLN A 141 0.44 14.96 -17.25
N MET A 142 0.01 13.85 -16.66
CA MET A 142 0.76 12.60 -16.54
C MET A 142 0.05 11.46 -17.27
N SER A 143 0.82 10.49 -17.80
CA SER A 143 0.25 9.22 -18.25
C SER A 143 -0.17 8.34 -17.09
N GLY A 144 -0.99 7.30 -17.35
CA GLY A 144 -1.38 6.32 -16.34
C GLY A 144 -0.17 5.66 -15.64
N GLY A 145 0.82 5.24 -16.42
CA GLY A 145 2.05 4.66 -15.88
C GLY A 145 2.87 5.63 -15.03
N GLN A 146 2.92 6.91 -15.43
CA GLN A 146 3.56 7.95 -14.62
C GLN A 146 2.78 8.20 -13.32
N MET A 147 1.45 8.27 -13.36
CA MET A 147 0.63 8.41 -12.15
C MET A 147 0.83 7.23 -11.19
N GLN A 148 0.96 6.01 -11.72
CA GLN A 148 1.25 4.83 -10.90
C GLN A 148 2.64 4.90 -10.27
N ARG A 149 3.65 5.38 -10.99
CA ARG A 149 4.98 5.62 -10.41
C ARG A 149 4.95 6.67 -9.29
N VAL A 150 4.12 7.72 -9.40
CA VAL A 150 3.89 8.68 -8.31
C VAL A 150 3.26 8.00 -7.09
N ALA A 151 2.27 7.13 -7.29
CA ALA A 151 1.63 6.38 -6.22
C ALA A 151 2.64 5.44 -5.52
N ILE A 152 3.54 4.80 -6.28
CA ILE A 152 4.62 3.97 -5.75
C ILE A 152 5.61 4.84 -4.94
N ALA A 153 6.07 5.98 -5.48
CA ALA A 153 6.95 6.90 -4.75
C ALA A 153 6.33 7.36 -3.42
N ARG A 154 5.03 7.68 -3.43
CA ARG A 154 4.29 8.04 -2.22
C ARG A 154 4.25 6.91 -1.21
N ALA A 155 4.08 5.66 -1.66
CA ALA A 155 4.07 4.49 -0.79
C ALA A 155 5.45 4.23 -0.14
N LEU A 156 6.55 4.56 -0.84
CA LEU A 156 7.92 4.30 -0.41
C LEU A 156 8.53 5.41 0.44
N VAL A 157 7.97 6.62 0.44
CA VAL A 157 8.63 7.81 1.00
C VAL A 157 8.86 7.76 2.51
N ASN A 158 8.09 6.91 3.23
CA ASN A 158 8.27 6.64 4.66
C ASN A 158 9.22 5.47 4.93
N ASP A 159 9.84 4.88 3.89
CA ASP A 159 10.72 3.70 4.00
C ASP A 159 10.01 2.54 4.72
N PRO A 160 8.87 2.06 4.19
CA PRO A 160 8.04 1.06 4.87
C PRO A 160 8.69 -0.33 4.85
N ASP A 161 8.43 -1.13 5.90
CA ASP A 161 8.85 -2.53 5.98
C ASP A 161 8.08 -3.41 4.98
N ILE A 162 6.84 -3.04 4.64
CA ILE A 162 5.93 -3.82 3.82
C ILE A 162 5.28 -2.92 2.76
N LEU A 163 5.40 -3.31 1.50
CA LEU A 163 4.71 -2.68 0.38
C LEU A 163 3.53 -3.56 -0.05
N LEU A 164 2.31 -3.04 0.06
CA LEU A 164 1.08 -3.69 -0.36
C LEU A 164 0.60 -3.10 -1.68
N ALA A 165 0.42 -3.93 -2.70
CA ALA A 165 -0.04 -3.49 -4.01
C ALA A 165 -1.32 -4.23 -4.41
N ASP A 166 -2.45 -3.50 -4.48
CA ASP A 166 -3.74 -4.03 -4.90
C ASP A 166 -3.99 -3.68 -6.37
N GLU A 167 -3.88 -4.68 -7.24
CA GLU A 167 -4.01 -4.55 -8.69
C GLU A 167 -3.21 -3.38 -9.30
N PRO A 168 -1.89 -3.26 -9.02
CA PRO A 168 -1.10 -2.08 -9.37
C PRO A 168 -0.98 -1.81 -10.87
N THR A 169 -1.38 -2.76 -11.70
CA THR A 169 -1.33 -2.70 -13.16
C THR A 169 -2.71 -2.75 -13.83
N GLY A 170 -3.79 -2.85 -13.05
CA GLY A 170 -5.14 -3.10 -13.56
C GLY A 170 -5.71 -2.02 -14.49
N ALA A 171 -5.17 -0.80 -14.45
CA ALA A 171 -5.57 0.31 -15.32
C ALA A 171 -4.54 0.63 -16.44
N LEU A 172 -3.53 -0.24 -16.65
CA LEU A 172 -2.40 0.01 -17.53
C LEU A 172 -2.39 -0.96 -18.72
N ASP A 173 -1.78 -0.52 -19.83
CA ASP A 173 -1.46 -1.41 -20.95
C ASP A 173 -0.37 -2.42 -20.57
N THR A 174 -0.22 -3.48 -21.39
CA THR A 174 0.69 -4.60 -21.10
C THR A 174 2.15 -4.16 -20.94
N GLN A 175 2.64 -3.27 -21.80
CA GLN A 175 4.05 -2.84 -21.76
C GLN A 175 4.33 -2.01 -20.50
N THR A 176 3.46 -1.07 -20.18
CA THR A 176 3.54 -0.27 -18.95
C THR A 176 3.40 -1.15 -17.70
N SER A 177 2.52 -2.16 -17.74
CA SER A 177 2.34 -3.13 -16.65
C SER A 177 3.63 -3.89 -16.34
N ILE A 178 4.36 -4.34 -17.36
CA ILE A 178 5.66 -5.01 -17.19
C ILE A 178 6.64 -4.05 -16.49
N GLN A 179 6.75 -2.81 -16.95
CA GLN A 179 7.65 -1.82 -16.35
C GLN A 179 7.33 -1.51 -14.88
N ILE A 180 6.05 -1.46 -14.52
CA ILE A 180 5.62 -1.26 -13.12
C ILE A 180 5.96 -2.48 -12.27
N MET A 181 5.73 -3.69 -12.79
CA MET A 181 6.06 -4.92 -12.05
C MET A 181 7.56 -5.11 -11.87
N ASP A 182 8.37 -4.74 -12.86
CA ASP A 182 9.83 -4.78 -12.75
C ASP A 182 10.30 -3.76 -11.70
N LEU A 183 9.77 -2.54 -11.71
CA LEU A 183 10.05 -1.53 -10.68
C LEU A 183 9.72 -2.05 -9.27
N LEU A 184 8.55 -2.68 -9.08
CA LEU A 184 8.15 -3.24 -7.78
C LEU A 184 9.02 -4.41 -7.31
N LYS A 185 9.70 -5.11 -8.22
CA LYS A 185 10.66 -6.18 -7.87
C LYS A 185 12.05 -5.65 -7.51
N GLU A 186 12.42 -4.49 -8.06
CA GLU A 186 13.72 -3.85 -7.80
C GLU A 186 13.76 -3.11 -6.47
N ILE A 187 12.62 -2.76 -5.91
CA ILE A 187 12.44 -2.07 -4.63
C ILE A 187 12.46 -3.07 -3.49
#